data_3f33109d87f7cce9764d00a33e4cd933
#
_entry.id   3f33109d87f7cce9764d00a33e4cd933
#
_cell.length_a   1.000
_cell.length_b   1.000
_cell.length_c   1.000
_cell.angle_alpha   90.00
_cell.angle_beta   90.00
_cell.angle_gamma   90.00
#
_symmetry.space_group_name_H-M   'P 1'
#
loop_
_entity.id
_entity.type
_entity.pdbx_description
1 polymer ?
#
loop_
_entity_poly.entity_id
_entity_poly.type
_entity_poly.pdbx_seq_one_letter_code
_entity_poly.pdbx_strand_id
1 'polypeptide(L)'
;MYKRQQSGIGGGGRYDGLMEQLGGQALSGIGFGLGVDRALLAAEAEGVIASDEFASDLFIIPLGEPAKVQALTIAANLRKAGKVVEIAFGDRALKGAMKGADKSGATYVIVLGESEISSGTVELKEMKTGQTRSVKIDSLLQSL
;
A
#
# COMPACT_ATOMS: atom_id res chain seq x y z
N MET A 1 16.53 3.54 34.86
CA MET A 1 15.18 3.06 35.29
C MET A 1 14.44 2.60 34.03
N TYR A 2 14.58 1.32 33.67
CA TYR A 2 13.92 0.76 32.49
C TYR A 2 12.42 0.68 32.77
N LYS A 3 11.61 1.52 32.13
CA LYS A 3 10.16 1.35 32.09
C LYS A 3 9.89 -0.04 31.55
N ARG A 4 9.20 -0.90 32.28
CA ARG A 4 8.69 -2.19 31.79
C ARG A 4 7.83 -1.92 30.57
N GLN A 5 8.42 -2.04 29.40
CA GLN A 5 7.66 -2.08 28.18
C GLN A 5 6.86 -3.38 28.21
N GLN A 6 5.59 -3.28 27.89
CA GLN A 6 4.74 -4.47 27.76
C GLN A 6 5.34 -5.35 26.67
N SER A 7 5.96 -6.47 27.03
CA SER A 7 6.67 -7.37 26.12
C SER A 7 5.76 -8.38 25.40
N GLY A 8 4.49 -8.43 25.77
CA GLY A 8 3.56 -9.39 25.17
C GLY A 8 3.19 -9.03 23.72
N ILE A 9 3.35 -9.99 22.82
CA ILE A 9 2.93 -9.89 21.41
C ILE A 9 1.43 -10.13 21.27
N GLY A 10 0.87 -10.99 22.15
CA GLY A 10 -0.56 -11.29 22.17
C GLY A 10 -1.02 -11.78 23.51
N GLY A 11 -2.30 -11.80 23.72
CA GLY A 11 -2.93 -12.32 24.92
C GLY A 11 -4.40 -12.63 24.66
N GLY A 12 -4.93 -13.55 25.41
CA GLY A 12 -6.32 -13.94 25.28
C GLY A 12 -6.75 -14.84 26.40
N GLY A 13 -8.00 -15.24 26.36
CA GLY A 13 -8.57 -16.11 27.38
C GLY A 13 -9.92 -16.68 26.99
N ARG A 14 -10.33 -17.64 27.78
CA ARG A 14 -11.69 -18.18 27.76
C ARG A 14 -12.51 -17.46 28.83
N TYR A 15 -13.70 -17.03 28.46
CA TYR A 15 -14.60 -16.25 29.31
C TYR A 15 -15.88 -17.05 29.54
N ASP A 16 -15.83 -17.95 30.56
CA ASP A 16 -17.00 -18.71 30.99
C ASP A 16 -17.88 -17.81 31.86
N GLY A 17 -19.17 -17.78 31.57
CA GLY A 17 -20.15 -17.00 32.36
C GLY A 17 -20.19 -15.49 32.02
N LEU A 18 -19.32 -14.95 31.19
CA LEU A 18 -19.33 -13.51 30.83
C LEU A 18 -20.64 -13.10 30.16
N MET A 19 -21.11 -13.90 29.21
CA MET A 19 -22.37 -13.63 28.51
C MET A 19 -23.57 -13.61 29.45
N GLU A 20 -23.61 -14.52 30.41
CA GLU A 20 -24.65 -14.61 31.42
C GLU A 20 -24.62 -13.39 32.36
N GLN A 21 -23.42 -12.96 32.80
CA GLN A 21 -23.25 -11.74 33.60
C GLN A 21 -23.70 -10.48 32.90
N LEU A 22 -23.61 -10.45 31.56
CA LEU A 22 -24.10 -9.36 30.71
C LEU A 22 -25.60 -9.48 30.37
N GLY A 23 -26.33 -10.44 30.92
CA GLY A 23 -27.75 -10.65 30.70
C GLY A 23 -28.07 -11.45 29.43
N GLY A 24 -27.10 -12.13 28.84
CA GLY A 24 -27.28 -13.01 27.69
C GLY A 24 -27.44 -14.48 28.06
N GLN A 25 -27.32 -15.36 27.10
CA GLN A 25 -27.39 -16.80 27.31
C GLN A 25 -26.12 -17.32 28.00
N ALA A 26 -26.22 -18.43 28.71
CA ALA A 26 -25.07 -19.11 29.32
C ALA A 26 -24.18 -19.77 28.26
N LEU A 27 -23.35 -18.97 27.62
CA LEU A 27 -22.41 -19.38 26.58
C LEU A 27 -20.98 -19.03 26.99
N SER A 28 -20.04 -19.93 26.68
CA SER A 28 -18.62 -19.65 26.79
C SER A 28 -18.15 -18.79 25.61
N GLY A 29 -17.26 -17.83 25.88
CA GLY A 29 -16.57 -17.04 24.86
C GLY A 29 -15.07 -17.30 24.88
N ILE A 30 -14.43 -17.13 23.75
CA ILE A 30 -12.98 -17.08 23.62
C ILE A 30 -12.63 -15.78 22.92
N GLY A 31 -11.67 -15.06 23.45
CA GLY A 31 -11.17 -13.85 22.80
C GLY A 31 -9.67 -13.75 22.91
N PHE A 32 -9.05 -13.17 21.90
CA PHE A 32 -7.63 -12.86 21.92
C PHE A 32 -7.35 -11.59 21.13
N GLY A 33 -6.25 -10.92 21.48
CA GLY A 33 -5.70 -9.78 20.77
C GLY A 33 -4.24 -10.02 20.42
N LEU A 34 -3.85 -9.66 19.22
CA LEU A 34 -2.47 -9.72 18.75
C LEU A 34 -1.99 -8.32 18.38
N GLY A 35 -0.80 -7.95 18.85
CA GLY A 35 -0.11 -6.73 18.46
C GLY A 35 0.68 -6.96 17.18
N VAL A 36 0.11 -6.65 16.02
CA VAL A 36 0.75 -6.88 14.71
C VAL A 36 2.07 -6.13 14.63
N ASP A 37 2.10 -4.85 14.97
CA ASP A 37 3.34 -4.04 14.95
C ASP A 37 4.42 -4.64 15.86
N ARG A 38 4.05 -5.18 17.00
CA ARG A 38 4.99 -5.84 17.93
C ARG A 38 5.51 -7.16 17.35
N ALA A 39 4.65 -7.91 16.68
CA ALA A 39 5.06 -9.14 16.00
C ALA A 39 6.05 -8.84 14.88
N LEU A 40 5.81 -7.79 14.09
CA LEU A 40 6.71 -7.33 13.04
C LEU A 40 8.05 -6.86 13.61
N LEU A 41 8.05 -6.02 14.64
CA LEU A 41 9.29 -5.58 15.31
C LEU A 41 10.10 -6.73 15.89
N ALA A 42 9.44 -7.74 16.45
CA ALA A 42 10.11 -8.93 16.96
C ALA A 42 10.71 -9.76 15.83
N ALA A 43 9.96 -9.95 14.74
CA ALA A 43 10.41 -10.70 13.56
C ALA A 43 11.57 -9.99 12.84
N GLU A 44 11.58 -8.66 12.80
CA GLU A 44 12.69 -7.85 12.30
C GLU A 44 13.95 -8.01 13.19
N ALA A 45 13.78 -7.94 14.51
CA ALA A 45 14.87 -8.11 15.46
C ALA A 45 15.52 -9.51 15.40
N GLU A 46 14.72 -10.54 15.10
CA GLU A 46 15.17 -11.93 14.91
C GLU A 46 15.68 -12.20 13.49
N GLY A 47 15.60 -11.23 12.57
CA GLY A 47 16.05 -11.36 11.19
C GLY A 47 15.25 -12.35 10.34
N VAL A 48 14.00 -12.65 10.74
CA VAL A 48 13.13 -13.58 9.99
C VAL A 48 12.26 -12.87 8.96
N ILE A 49 12.20 -11.54 8.99
CA ILE A 49 11.63 -10.72 7.93
C ILE A 49 12.79 -10.30 7.03
N ALA A 50 12.75 -10.73 5.78
CA ALA A 50 13.59 -10.12 4.77
C ALA A 50 13.18 -8.64 4.67
N SER A 51 14.13 -7.72 4.81
CA SER A 51 13.94 -6.32 4.45
C SER A 51 13.93 -6.20 2.93
N ASP A 52 13.00 -6.88 2.26
CA ASP A 52 12.72 -6.57 0.89
C ASP A 52 12.16 -5.15 0.92
N GLU A 53 12.95 -4.21 0.45
CA GLU A 53 12.46 -2.89 0.09
C GLU A 53 11.30 -3.16 -0.88
N PHE A 54 10.08 -3.00 -0.40
CA PHE A 54 8.90 -3.10 -1.25
C PHE A 54 8.94 -1.92 -2.23
N ALA A 55 9.77 -2.07 -3.25
CA ALA A 55 9.78 -1.15 -4.37
C ALA A 55 8.48 -1.34 -5.14
N SER A 56 7.73 -0.27 -5.38
CA SER A 56 6.55 -0.36 -6.22
C SER A 56 6.98 -0.48 -7.70
N ASP A 57 6.27 -1.31 -8.47
CA ASP A 57 6.50 -1.41 -9.91
C ASP A 57 6.14 -0.09 -10.58
N LEU A 58 5.02 0.53 -10.17
CA LEU A 58 4.49 1.73 -10.77
C LEU A 58 3.94 2.70 -9.70
N PHE A 59 4.29 3.97 -9.83
CA PHE A 59 3.70 5.07 -9.08
C PHE A 59 2.88 5.95 -10.03
N ILE A 60 1.58 6.13 -9.76
CA ILE A 60 0.67 6.93 -10.58
C ILE A 60 0.45 8.29 -9.93
N ILE A 61 0.66 9.35 -10.68
CA ILE A 61 0.41 10.74 -10.25
C ILE A 61 -0.81 11.27 -11.01
N PRO A 62 -2.02 11.22 -10.44
CA PRO A 62 -3.19 11.78 -11.07
C PRO A 62 -3.25 13.30 -10.91
N LEU A 63 -3.60 14.00 -11.98
CA LEU A 63 -3.82 15.44 -12.01
C LEU A 63 -5.30 15.74 -12.31
N GLY A 64 -6.03 16.17 -11.28
CA GLY A 64 -7.47 16.46 -11.35
C GLY A 64 -8.35 15.25 -11.04
N GLU A 65 -9.64 15.50 -10.76
CA GLU A 65 -10.60 14.48 -10.32
C GLU A 65 -10.84 13.35 -11.35
N PRO A 66 -11.00 13.62 -12.66
CA PRO A 66 -11.15 12.54 -13.64
C PRO A 66 -9.95 11.59 -13.66
N ALA A 67 -8.74 12.14 -13.50
CA ALA A 67 -7.52 11.36 -13.47
C ALA A 67 -7.40 10.48 -12.21
N LYS A 68 -7.94 10.91 -11.06
CA LYS A 68 -7.98 10.09 -9.84
C LYS A 68 -8.83 8.84 -10.04
N VAL A 69 -10.01 8.97 -10.65
CA VAL A 69 -10.89 7.83 -10.93
C VAL A 69 -10.22 6.86 -11.89
N GLN A 70 -9.62 7.37 -12.96
CA GLN A 70 -8.92 6.54 -13.94
C GLN A 70 -7.68 5.85 -13.33
N ALA A 71 -6.92 6.54 -12.48
CA ALA A 71 -5.77 5.98 -11.77
C ALA A 71 -6.17 4.80 -10.88
N LEU A 72 -7.31 4.87 -10.20
CA LEU A 72 -7.84 3.76 -9.40
C LEU A 72 -8.15 2.55 -10.27
N THR A 73 -8.75 2.76 -11.45
CA THR A 73 -9.07 1.69 -12.41
C THR A 73 -7.79 1.02 -12.94
N ILE A 74 -6.81 1.83 -13.36
CA ILE A 74 -5.50 1.33 -13.82
C ILE A 74 -4.80 0.53 -12.72
N ALA A 75 -4.72 1.09 -11.51
CA ALA A 75 -4.08 0.42 -10.39
C ALA A 75 -4.78 -0.89 -10.01
N ALA A 76 -6.11 -0.93 -10.01
CA ALA A 76 -6.87 -2.15 -9.72
C ALA A 76 -6.57 -3.25 -10.74
N ASN A 77 -6.49 -2.92 -12.02
CA ASN A 77 -6.19 -3.88 -13.09
C ASN A 77 -4.76 -4.42 -12.98
N LEU A 78 -3.78 -3.55 -12.75
CA LEU A 78 -2.38 -3.94 -12.59
C LEU A 78 -2.16 -4.77 -11.31
N ARG A 79 -2.80 -4.41 -10.20
CA ARG A 79 -2.74 -5.16 -8.95
C ARG A 79 -3.35 -6.56 -9.07
N LYS A 80 -4.45 -6.72 -9.83
CA LYS A 80 -5.02 -8.05 -10.16
C LYS A 80 -4.03 -8.93 -10.94
N ALA A 81 -3.14 -8.32 -11.71
CA ALA A 81 -2.08 -9.00 -12.42
C ALA A 81 -0.79 -9.20 -11.60
N GLY A 82 -0.83 -8.94 -10.29
CA GLY A 82 0.29 -9.16 -9.37
C GLY A 82 1.30 -8.03 -9.29
N LYS A 83 1.03 -6.86 -9.89
CA LYS A 83 1.92 -5.70 -9.81
C LYS A 83 1.71 -4.90 -8.53
N VAL A 84 2.79 -4.37 -7.97
CA VAL A 84 2.76 -3.44 -6.84
C VAL A 84 2.61 -2.02 -7.39
N VAL A 85 1.44 -1.41 -7.17
CA VAL A 85 1.11 -0.09 -7.73
C VAL A 85 0.72 0.87 -6.62
N GLU A 86 1.33 2.03 -6.60
CA GLU A 86 0.98 3.14 -5.71
C GLU A 86 0.32 4.29 -6.49
N ILE A 87 -0.50 5.05 -5.80
CA ILE A 87 -1.13 6.26 -6.33
C ILE A 87 -0.78 7.42 -5.40
N ALA A 88 -0.37 8.55 -5.96
CA ALA A 88 -0.10 9.75 -5.18
C ALA A 88 -1.34 10.16 -4.37
N PHE A 89 -1.15 10.34 -3.06
CA PHE A 89 -2.22 10.70 -2.15
C PHE A 89 -2.38 12.23 -2.06
N GLY A 90 -3.64 12.68 -2.11
CA GLY A 90 -4.02 14.08 -1.95
C GLY A 90 -3.69 14.95 -3.18
N ASP A 91 -4.05 16.24 -3.09
CA ASP A 91 -3.86 17.23 -4.16
C ASP A 91 -2.45 17.86 -4.09
N ARG A 92 -1.43 17.03 -4.25
CA ARG A 92 -0.05 17.51 -4.24
C ARG A 92 0.32 18.07 -5.61
N ALA A 93 1.02 19.21 -5.61
CA ALA A 93 1.67 19.67 -6.83
C ALA A 93 2.60 18.60 -7.41
N LEU A 94 2.73 18.52 -8.74
CA LEU A 94 3.52 17.52 -9.46
C LEU A 94 4.91 17.27 -8.85
N LYS A 95 5.62 18.37 -8.49
CA LYS A 95 6.94 18.29 -7.84
C LYS A 95 6.92 17.52 -6.51
N GLY A 96 5.85 17.72 -5.71
CA GLY A 96 5.68 17.01 -4.44
C GLY A 96 5.32 15.54 -4.62
N ALA A 97 4.50 15.23 -5.62
CA ALA A 97 4.12 13.87 -5.98
C ALA A 97 5.32 13.08 -6.55
N MET A 98 6.16 13.72 -7.38
CA MET A 98 7.41 13.11 -7.89
C MET A 98 8.40 12.78 -6.77
N LYS A 99 8.53 13.63 -5.73
CA LYS A 99 9.32 13.29 -4.54
C LYS A 99 8.72 12.10 -3.77
N GLY A 100 7.40 11.95 -3.81
CA GLY A 100 6.72 10.77 -3.26
C GLY A 100 7.11 9.50 -4.00
N ALA A 101 7.08 9.54 -5.33
CA ALA A 101 7.49 8.42 -6.18
C ALA A 101 8.97 8.02 -5.95
N ASP A 102 9.86 9.00 -5.82
CA ASP A 102 11.27 8.76 -5.51
C ASP A 102 11.43 8.09 -4.13
N LYS A 103 10.71 8.59 -3.13
CA LYS A 103 10.76 8.05 -1.77
C LYS A 103 10.15 6.64 -1.64
N SER A 104 9.17 6.29 -2.49
CA SER A 104 8.56 4.96 -2.50
C SER A 104 9.43 3.88 -3.16
N GLY A 105 10.56 4.26 -3.76
CA GLY A 105 11.41 3.33 -4.50
C GLY A 105 10.76 2.80 -5.79
N ALA A 106 9.76 3.50 -6.33
CA ALA A 106 9.06 3.06 -7.51
C ALA A 106 10.00 2.89 -8.72
N THR A 107 9.86 1.77 -9.44
CA THR A 107 10.63 1.50 -10.65
C THR A 107 10.20 2.45 -11.78
N TYR A 108 8.90 2.62 -11.94
CA TYR A 108 8.32 3.49 -12.96
C TYR A 108 7.36 4.51 -12.36
N VAL A 109 7.20 5.64 -13.04
CA VAL A 109 6.20 6.64 -12.71
C VAL A 109 5.44 7.07 -13.99
N ILE A 110 4.15 7.29 -13.85
CA ILE A 110 3.32 7.96 -14.86
C ILE A 110 2.63 9.16 -14.25
N VAL A 111 2.46 10.20 -15.07
CA VAL A 111 1.59 11.33 -14.77
C VAL A 111 0.33 11.13 -15.61
N LEU A 112 -0.83 11.22 -15.00
CA LEU A 112 -2.12 11.02 -15.63
C LEU A 112 -2.94 12.29 -15.49
N GLY A 113 -3.14 12.99 -16.58
CA GLY A 113 -3.98 14.18 -16.68
C GLY A 113 -5.08 13.99 -17.74
N GLU A 114 -5.79 15.04 -18.06
CA GLU A 114 -6.86 15.04 -19.08
C GLU A 114 -6.35 14.67 -20.46
N SER A 115 -5.16 15.15 -20.84
CA SER A 115 -4.51 14.85 -22.11
C SER A 115 -4.21 13.36 -22.27
N GLU A 116 -3.67 12.73 -21.24
CA GLU A 116 -3.31 11.32 -21.23
C GLU A 116 -4.56 10.44 -21.29
N ILE A 117 -5.61 10.83 -20.55
CA ILE A 117 -6.91 10.12 -20.59
C ILE A 117 -7.52 10.20 -21.99
N SER A 118 -7.53 11.39 -22.58
CA SER A 118 -8.14 11.62 -23.90
C SER A 118 -7.39 10.91 -25.03
N SER A 119 -6.06 10.87 -24.96
CA SER A 119 -5.21 10.20 -25.94
C SER A 119 -5.09 8.69 -25.72
N GLY A 120 -5.41 8.20 -24.50
CA GLY A 120 -5.19 6.82 -24.11
C GLY A 120 -3.71 6.44 -23.97
N THR A 121 -2.82 7.45 -23.87
CA THR A 121 -1.36 7.27 -23.91
C THR A 121 -0.72 8.04 -22.75
N VAL A 122 0.24 7.42 -22.07
CA VAL A 122 1.01 8.02 -20.98
C VAL A 122 2.50 7.95 -21.23
N GLU A 123 3.23 8.88 -20.64
CA GLU A 123 4.68 8.83 -20.57
C GLU A 123 5.11 7.98 -19.36
N LEU A 124 5.67 6.79 -19.63
CA LEU A 124 6.22 5.89 -18.65
C LEU A 124 7.69 6.27 -18.40
N LYS A 125 7.97 6.83 -17.26
CA LYS A 125 9.31 7.24 -16.84
C LYS A 125 9.93 6.19 -15.94
N GLU A 126 11.11 5.70 -16.31
CA GLU A 126 11.93 4.87 -15.45
C GLU A 126 12.69 5.74 -14.43
N MET A 127 12.50 5.48 -13.16
CA MET A 127 13.04 6.35 -12.09
C MET A 127 14.56 6.25 -11.97
N LYS A 128 15.13 5.08 -12.21
CA LYS A 128 16.57 4.83 -12.09
C LYS A 128 17.40 5.51 -13.19
N THR A 129 16.92 5.47 -14.42
CA THR A 129 17.63 6.01 -15.59
C THR A 129 17.16 7.40 -15.98
N GLY A 130 15.93 7.77 -15.57
CA GLY A 130 15.26 8.98 -16.02
C GLY A 130 14.72 8.90 -17.46
N GLN A 131 14.88 7.76 -18.13
CA GLN A 131 14.36 7.57 -19.48
C GLN A 131 12.83 7.56 -19.49
N THR A 132 12.26 8.13 -20.54
CA THR A 132 10.81 8.22 -20.71
C THR A 132 10.43 7.60 -22.05
N ARG A 133 9.33 6.85 -22.07
CA ARG A 133 8.76 6.27 -23.30
C ARG A 133 7.25 6.40 -23.29
N SER A 134 6.68 6.62 -24.45
CA SER A 134 5.23 6.70 -24.62
C SER A 134 4.62 5.30 -24.69
N VAL A 135 3.57 5.05 -23.90
CA VAL A 135 2.92 3.74 -23.77
C VAL A 135 1.41 3.93 -23.75
N LYS A 136 0.68 3.06 -24.45
CA LYS A 136 -0.78 3.02 -24.32
C LYS A 136 -1.18 2.55 -22.91
N ILE A 137 -2.20 3.17 -22.33
CA ILE A 137 -2.71 2.81 -21.00
C ILE A 137 -3.09 1.32 -20.93
N ASP A 138 -3.72 0.79 -21.98
CA ASP A 138 -4.13 -0.62 -22.06
C ASP A 138 -2.93 -1.60 -22.17
N SER A 139 -1.75 -1.10 -22.53
CA SER A 139 -0.52 -1.89 -22.67
C SER A 139 0.46 -1.70 -21.50
N LEU A 140 0.04 -1.00 -20.45
CA LEU A 140 0.91 -0.75 -19.29
C LEU A 140 1.42 -2.06 -18.64
N LEU A 141 0.55 -3.07 -18.53
CA LEU A 141 0.93 -4.35 -17.92
C LEU A 141 2.12 -5.03 -18.66
N GLN A 142 2.14 -4.97 -19.98
CA GLN A 142 3.22 -5.56 -20.78
C GLN A 142 4.50 -4.67 -20.78
N SER A 143 4.35 -3.45 -20.29
CA SER A 143 5.43 -2.45 -20.28
C SER A 143 6.14 -2.35 -18.93
N LEU A 144 5.60 -2.98 -17.87
CA LEU A 144 6.14 -3.09 -16.52
C LEU A 144 6.79 -4.46 -16.30
#